data_4486ddc297267bcf572c63f67ee0d325
#
_entry.id   4486ddc297267bcf572c63f67ee0d325
#
_cell.length_a   1.000
_cell.length_b   1.000
_cell.length_c   1.000
_cell.angle_alpha   90.00
_cell.angle_beta   90.00
_cell.angle_gamma   90.00
#
_symmetry.space_group_name_H-M   'P 1'
#
loop_
_entity.id
_entity.type
_entity.pdbx_description
1 polymer ?
#
loop_
_entity_poly.entity_id
_entity_poly.type
_entity_poly.pdbx_seq_one_letter_code
_entity_poly.pdbx_strand_id
1 'polypeptide(L)'
;MIGAAAALVILTGSSAKTNTATTDPSTAIAALRAATADGAETKGVAQQDKDAALQQKLQRFQQGISQAKTLEAALKDPRVLDVLMPALGLDGQQSYPGKVYRLLTADPSDEKSAVSKLADSTWTAANKTLNLSSGGLAALKSAATLTDITDNYKSFSWRSSLDNKALGVSDALYLKEQASTVTDVYSILGNSVLRRVVTGALDIPDEIAIQPVATQAKAISSKLDISKLSDSNYVNKLLERYVANRASENTTSTAGTSSLLSLFS
;
A
#
# COMPACT_ATOMS: atom_id res chain seq x y z
N MET A 1 -0.96 37.74 -18.48
CA MET A 1 0.21 37.10 -17.84
C MET A 1 -0.26 35.79 -17.21
N ILE A 2 0.13 34.65 -17.78
CA ILE A 2 -0.15 33.32 -17.21
C ILE A 2 0.85 33.14 -16.09
N GLY A 3 0.38 32.97 -14.84
CA GLY A 3 1.26 32.89 -13.67
C GLY A 3 2.21 31.68 -13.74
N ALA A 4 3.41 31.84 -13.16
CA ALA A 4 4.48 30.83 -13.16
C ALA A 4 4.05 29.43 -12.69
N ALA A 5 3.02 29.34 -11.83
CA ALA A 5 2.44 28.08 -11.37
C ALA A 5 1.73 27.29 -12.49
N ALA A 6 1.09 27.98 -13.44
CA ALA A 6 0.43 27.33 -14.58
C ALA A 6 1.44 26.81 -15.61
N ALA A 7 2.59 27.44 -15.74
CA ALA A 7 3.66 27.03 -16.65
C ALA A 7 4.34 25.71 -16.19
N LEU A 8 4.47 25.50 -14.87
CA LEU A 8 5.09 24.30 -14.31
C LEU A 8 4.21 23.04 -14.52
N VAL A 9 2.88 23.19 -14.42
CA VAL A 9 1.93 22.09 -14.66
C VAL A 9 1.96 21.63 -16.12
N ILE A 10 2.19 22.55 -17.06
CA ILE A 10 2.28 22.21 -18.49
C ILE A 10 3.59 21.48 -18.83
N LEU A 11 4.68 21.78 -18.10
CA LEU A 11 6.00 21.17 -18.40
C LEU A 11 6.19 19.79 -17.78
N THR A 12 5.53 19.48 -16.67
CA THR A 12 5.75 18.21 -15.95
C THR A 12 4.68 17.15 -16.20
N GLY A 13 3.56 17.49 -16.83
CA GLY A 13 2.46 16.56 -17.13
C GLY A 13 1.85 15.87 -15.89
N SER A 14 2.30 16.20 -14.69
CA SER A 14 1.77 15.69 -13.43
C SER A 14 1.02 16.81 -12.73
N SER A 15 -0.29 16.64 -12.57
CA SER A 15 -1.02 17.34 -11.51
C SER A 15 -0.37 16.94 -10.20
N ALA A 16 0.50 17.79 -9.66
CA ALA A 16 0.96 17.63 -8.30
C ALA A 16 -0.30 17.62 -7.43
N LYS A 17 -0.69 16.45 -6.94
CA LYS A 17 -1.70 16.36 -5.89
C LYS A 17 -1.13 17.19 -4.74
N THR A 18 -1.72 18.35 -4.48
CA THR A 18 -1.41 19.09 -3.27
C THR A 18 -1.72 18.19 -2.11
N ASN A 19 -0.66 17.76 -1.42
CA ASN A 19 -0.82 16.89 -0.25
C ASN A 19 -1.47 17.73 0.85
N THR A 20 -2.73 17.47 1.13
CA THR A 20 -3.52 18.17 2.15
C THR A 20 -3.42 17.52 3.53
N ALA A 21 -2.64 16.44 3.64
CA ALA A 21 -2.45 15.74 4.91
C ALA A 21 -1.82 16.66 5.96
N THR A 22 -2.24 16.47 7.21
CA THR A 22 -1.71 17.25 8.34
C THR A 22 -0.20 17.09 8.48
N THR A 23 0.45 18.16 8.89
CA THR A 23 1.86 18.21 9.31
C THR A 23 1.99 18.21 10.84
N ASP A 24 0.87 18.24 11.58
CA ASP A 24 0.86 18.22 13.03
C ASP A 24 0.81 16.76 13.56
N PRO A 25 1.83 16.32 14.32
CA PRO A 25 1.88 14.97 14.87
C PRO A 25 0.70 14.60 15.76
N SER A 26 0.18 15.53 16.54
CA SER A 26 -0.94 15.26 17.45
C SER A 26 -2.23 14.99 16.67
N THR A 27 -2.45 15.73 15.61
CA THR A 27 -3.57 15.53 14.67
C THR A 27 -3.42 14.21 13.90
N ALA A 28 -2.20 13.83 13.50
CA ALA A 28 -1.95 12.53 12.85
C ALA A 28 -2.24 11.36 13.78
N ILE A 29 -1.81 11.44 15.05
CA ILE A 29 -2.14 10.43 16.07
C ILE A 29 -3.67 10.36 16.32
N ALA A 30 -4.35 11.50 16.38
CA ALA A 30 -5.81 11.52 16.53
C ALA A 30 -6.52 10.88 15.34
N ALA A 31 -6.04 11.11 14.09
CA ALA A 31 -6.56 10.47 12.89
C ALA A 31 -6.35 8.94 12.93
N LEU A 32 -5.17 8.46 13.35
CA LEU A 32 -4.90 7.04 13.52
C LEU A 32 -5.84 6.41 14.56
N ARG A 33 -5.99 7.04 15.73
CA ARG A 33 -6.89 6.55 16.78
C ARG A 33 -8.34 6.46 16.30
N ALA A 34 -8.80 7.46 15.56
CA ALA A 34 -10.13 7.43 14.95
C ALA A 34 -10.27 6.30 13.93
N ALA A 35 -9.25 6.03 13.13
CA ALA A 35 -9.23 4.96 12.14
C ALA A 35 -9.13 3.56 12.76
N THR A 36 -8.55 3.44 13.96
CA THR A 36 -8.40 2.17 14.69
C THR A 36 -9.52 1.90 15.69
N ALA A 37 -10.47 2.82 15.85
CA ALA A 37 -11.62 2.64 16.73
C ALA A 37 -12.54 1.51 16.25
N ASP A 38 -13.23 0.88 17.19
CA ASP A 38 -14.13 -0.23 16.87
C ASP A 38 -15.18 0.16 15.84
N GLY A 39 -15.29 -0.66 14.78
CA GLY A 39 -16.22 -0.44 13.68
C GLY A 39 -15.85 0.70 12.72
N ALA A 40 -14.69 1.35 12.88
CA ALA A 40 -14.25 2.44 12.00
C ALA A 40 -14.10 1.96 10.55
N GLU A 41 -13.46 0.81 10.33
CA GLU A 41 -13.30 0.22 9.00
C GLU A 41 -14.65 -0.13 8.38
N THR A 42 -15.53 -0.81 9.12
CA THR A 42 -16.87 -1.18 8.63
C THR A 42 -17.66 0.05 8.18
N LYS A 43 -17.65 1.12 8.99
CA LYS A 43 -18.31 2.39 8.63
C LYS A 43 -17.63 3.07 7.44
N GLY A 44 -16.32 3.04 7.41
CA GLY A 44 -15.52 3.63 6.36
C GLY A 44 -15.73 2.93 5.02
N VAL A 45 -15.72 1.60 5.00
CA VAL A 45 -16.00 0.79 3.81
C VAL A 45 -17.44 1.00 3.32
N ALA A 46 -18.43 1.02 4.23
CA ALA A 46 -19.82 1.32 3.87
C ALA A 46 -20.00 2.73 3.27
N GLN A 47 -19.13 3.68 3.64
CA GLN A 47 -19.13 5.00 3.00
C GLN A 47 -18.61 4.95 1.56
N GLN A 48 -17.69 4.02 1.23
CA GLN A 48 -17.18 3.83 -0.12
C GLN A 48 -18.27 3.36 -1.09
N ASP A 49 -19.30 2.66 -0.62
CA ASP A 49 -20.43 2.25 -1.46
C ASP A 49 -21.22 3.43 -2.01
N LYS A 50 -21.08 4.61 -1.41
CA LYS A 50 -21.73 5.86 -1.86
C LYS A 50 -20.84 6.70 -2.79
N ASP A 51 -19.57 6.33 -2.96
CA ASP A 51 -18.63 7.04 -3.83
C ASP A 51 -18.87 6.64 -5.30
N ALA A 52 -19.41 7.57 -6.08
CA ALA A 52 -19.71 7.34 -7.50
C ALA A 52 -18.46 7.05 -8.34
N ALA A 53 -17.30 7.64 -8.00
CA ALA A 53 -16.05 7.39 -8.71
C ALA A 53 -15.53 5.97 -8.44
N LEU A 54 -15.62 5.51 -7.20
CA LEU A 54 -15.31 4.15 -6.84
C LEU A 54 -16.24 3.16 -7.55
N GLN A 55 -17.55 3.39 -7.53
CA GLN A 55 -18.53 2.52 -8.19
C GLN A 55 -18.27 2.43 -9.70
N GLN A 56 -17.96 3.55 -10.36
CA GLN A 56 -17.58 3.55 -11.76
C GLN A 56 -16.30 2.74 -12.01
N LYS A 57 -15.31 2.82 -11.12
CA LYS A 57 -14.06 2.04 -11.23
C LYS A 57 -14.33 0.55 -11.09
N LEU A 58 -15.14 0.14 -10.14
CA LEU A 58 -15.55 -1.26 -9.96
C LEU A 58 -16.34 -1.79 -11.16
N GLN A 59 -17.23 -0.99 -11.75
CA GLN A 59 -17.94 -1.36 -12.98
C GLN A 59 -16.96 -1.58 -14.15
N ARG A 60 -15.97 -0.70 -14.33
CA ARG A 60 -14.92 -0.88 -15.36
C ARG A 60 -14.10 -2.14 -15.13
N PHE A 61 -13.76 -2.44 -13.89
CA PHE A 61 -13.09 -3.70 -13.51
C PHE A 61 -13.91 -4.91 -13.93
N GLN A 62 -15.22 -4.95 -13.57
CA GLN A 62 -16.10 -6.05 -13.95
C GLN A 62 -16.22 -6.20 -15.46
N GLN A 63 -16.29 -5.08 -16.20
CA GLN A 63 -16.29 -5.09 -17.66
C GLN A 63 -14.98 -5.66 -18.22
N GLY A 64 -13.83 -5.25 -17.70
CA GLY A 64 -12.53 -5.78 -18.10
C GLY A 64 -12.43 -7.29 -17.91
N ILE A 65 -12.84 -7.78 -16.75
CA ILE A 65 -12.86 -9.22 -16.43
C ILE A 65 -13.83 -9.98 -17.35
N SER A 66 -15.06 -9.48 -17.54
CA SER A 66 -16.08 -10.18 -18.34
C SER A 66 -15.68 -10.30 -19.82
N GLN A 67 -15.08 -9.24 -20.39
CA GLN A 67 -14.63 -9.17 -21.78
C GLN A 67 -13.36 -9.97 -22.07
N ALA A 68 -12.55 -10.25 -21.05
CA ALA A 68 -11.31 -10.96 -21.23
C ALA A 68 -11.53 -12.41 -21.72
N LYS A 69 -10.88 -12.76 -22.83
CA LYS A 69 -10.93 -14.11 -23.43
C LYS A 69 -9.82 -15.02 -22.92
N THR A 70 -8.73 -14.46 -22.43
CA THR A 70 -7.59 -15.17 -21.88
C THR A 70 -7.16 -14.55 -20.55
N LEU A 71 -6.49 -15.34 -19.70
CA LEU A 71 -5.93 -14.85 -18.44
C LEU A 71 -4.90 -13.72 -18.70
N GLU A 72 -4.09 -13.87 -19.73
CA GLU A 72 -3.11 -12.86 -20.11
C GLU A 72 -3.79 -11.53 -20.49
N ALA A 73 -4.87 -11.57 -21.27
CA ALA A 73 -5.64 -10.38 -21.62
C ALA A 73 -6.22 -9.70 -20.39
N ALA A 74 -6.76 -10.46 -19.43
CA ALA A 74 -7.25 -9.93 -18.16
C ALA A 74 -6.15 -9.23 -17.34
N LEU A 75 -4.99 -9.90 -17.18
CA LEU A 75 -3.86 -9.40 -16.38
C LEU A 75 -3.00 -8.34 -17.10
N LYS A 76 -3.36 -7.95 -18.32
CA LYS A 76 -2.79 -6.81 -19.05
C LYS A 76 -3.77 -5.66 -19.21
N ASP A 77 -5.03 -5.84 -18.86
CA ASP A 77 -6.05 -4.79 -18.94
C ASP A 77 -5.88 -3.78 -17.78
N PRO A 78 -5.61 -2.49 -18.07
CA PRO A 78 -5.46 -1.48 -17.02
C PRO A 78 -6.70 -1.39 -16.11
N ARG A 79 -7.92 -1.58 -16.66
CA ARG A 79 -9.16 -1.55 -15.87
C ARG A 79 -9.19 -2.65 -14.81
N VAL A 80 -8.58 -3.80 -15.12
CA VAL A 80 -8.45 -4.93 -14.19
C VAL A 80 -7.35 -4.66 -13.18
N LEU A 81 -6.17 -4.27 -13.65
CA LEU A 81 -5.01 -4.06 -12.78
C LEU A 81 -5.20 -2.92 -11.78
N ASP A 82 -5.91 -1.86 -12.15
CA ASP A 82 -6.21 -0.70 -11.29
C ASP A 82 -7.04 -1.04 -10.05
N VAL A 83 -7.73 -2.17 -10.06
CA VAL A 83 -8.50 -2.68 -8.91
C VAL A 83 -7.81 -3.90 -8.31
N LEU A 84 -7.38 -4.85 -9.14
CA LEU A 84 -6.78 -6.10 -8.69
C LEU A 84 -5.51 -5.88 -7.86
N MET A 85 -4.59 -5.02 -8.33
CA MET A 85 -3.31 -4.84 -7.63
C MET A 85 -3.47 -4.22 -6.24
N PRO A 86 -4.19 -3.09 -6.06
CA PRO A 86 -4.45 -2.56 -4.73
C PRO A 86 -5.24 -3.52 -3.83
N ALA A 87 -6.22 -4.26 -4.38
CA ALA A 87 -6.99 -5.23 -3.60
C ALA A 87 -6.14 -6.38 -3.04
N LEU A 88 -5.00 -6.66 -3.67
CA LEU A 88 -4.03 -7.68 -3.24
C LEU A 88 -2.87 -7.11 -2.40
N GLY A 89 -2.92 -5.82 -2.02
CA GLY A 89 -1.82 -5.15 -1.32
C GLY A 89 -0.59 -4.87 -2.20
N LEU A 90 -0.77 -4.88 -3.52
CA LEU A 90 0.28 -4.69 -4.53
C LEU A 90 0.12 -3.36 -5.28
N ASP A 91 -0.38 -2.32 -4.60
CA ASP A 91 -0.54 -1.01 -5.21
C ASP A 91 0.79 -0.48 -5.77
N GLY A 92 0.72 0.22 -6.91
CA GLY A 92 1.90 0.66 -7.66
C GLY A 92 2.46 -0.38 -8.65
N GLN A 93 2.02 -1.66 -8.59
CA GLN A 93 2.49 -2.72 -9.50
C GLN A 93 1.69 -2.81 -10.81
N GLN A 94 0.56 -2.12 -10.91
CA GLN A 94 -0.30 -2.09 -12.11
C GLN A 94 0.41 -1.57 -13.36
N SER A 95 1.47 -0.79 -13.20
CA SER A 95 2.31 -0.29 -14.31
C SER A 95 3.22 -1.36 -14.94
N TYR A 96 3.29 -2.56 -14.36
CA TYR A 96 4.18 -3.64 -14.80
C TYR A 96 3.42 -4.92 -15.17
N PRO A 97 2.51 -4.91 -16.18
CA PRO A 97 1.60 -6.04 -16.46
C PRO A 97 2.33 -7.34 -16.78
N GLY A 98 3.49 -7.29 -17.41
CA GLY A 98 4.30 -8.48 -17.68
C GLY A 98 4.86 -9.13 -16.41
N LYS A 99 5.28 -8.32 -15.42
CA LYS A 99 5.68 -8.80 -14.08
C LYS A 99 4.49 -9.41 -13.36
N VAL A 100 3.35 -8.71 -13.37
CA VAL A 100 2.10 -9.16 -12.74
C VAL A 100 1.69 -10.53 -13.27
N TYR A 101 1.60 -10.67 -14.60
CA TYR A 101 1.25 -11.94 -15.23
C TYR A 101 2.21 -13.05 -14.79
N ARG A 102 3.52 -12.84 -14.92
CA ARG A 102 4.53 -13.85 -14.59
C ARG A 102 4.48 -14.30 -13.13
N LEU A 103 4.24 -13.37 -12.18
CA LEU A 103 4.24 -13.69 -10.76
C LEU A 103 2.92 -14.33 -10.31
N LEU A 104 1.77 -13.87 -10.80
CA LEU A 104 0.47 -14.39 -10.39
C LEU A 104 0.13 -15.73 -11.05
N THR A 105 0.76 -16.09 -12.18
CA THR A 105 0.56 -17.36 -12.87
C THR A 105 1.63 -18.40 -12.56
N ALA A 106 2.67 -18.04 -11.82
CA ALA A 106 3.73 -18.95 -11.42
C ALA A 106 3.19 -20.00 -10.44
N ASP A 107 3.73 -21.21 -10.49
CA ASP A 107 3.42 -22.25 -9.50
C ASP A 107 4.15 -21.94 -8.18
N PRO A 108 3.44 -21.65 -7.08
CA PRO A 108 4.07 -21.34 -5.80
C PRO A 108 4.68 -22.57 -5.10
N SER A 109 4.42 -23.79 -5.58
CA SER A 109 5.03 -25.02 -5.08
C SER A 109 6.38 -25.34 -5.71
N ASP A 110 6.68 -24.75 -6.88
CA ASP A 110 7.99 -24.85 -7.53
C ASP A 110 8.95 -23.81 -6.93
N GLU A 111 9.98 -24.26 -6.22
CA GLU A 111 11.03 -23.42 -5.65
C GLU A 111 11.79 -22.59 -6.71
N LYS A 112 11.80 -23.05 -7.96
CA LYS A 112 12.45 -22.34 -9.08
C LYS A 112 11.54 -21.32 -9.76
N SER A 113 10.27 -21.27 -9.36
CA SER A 113 9.30 -20.35 -9.95
C SER A 113 9.65 -18.87 -9.69
N ALA A 114 9.07 -17.98 -10.48
CA ALA A 114 9.32 -16.55 -10.35
C ALA A 114 8.84 -15.98 -9.00
N VAL A 115 7.72 -16.47 -8.49
CA VAL A 115 7.15 -16.01 -7.22
C VAL A 115 7.96 -16.51 -6.04
N SER A 116 8.43 -17.77 -6.07
CA SER A 116 9.26 -18.36 -5.00
C SER A 116 10.62 -17.68 -4.89
N LYS A 117 11.24 -17.34 -6.04
CA LYS A 117 12.53 -16.65 -6.08
C LYS A 117 12.44 -15.18 -5.67
N LEU A 118 11.29 -14.55 -5.75
CA LEU A 118 11.12 -13.14 -5.39
C LEU A 118 11.24 -12.92 -3.86
N ALA A 119 10.92 -13.95 -3.06
CA ALA A 119 10.93 -13.92 -1.59
C ALA A 119 10.11 -12.75 -0.99
N ASP A 120 9.05 -12.34 -1.69
CA ASP A 120 8.10 -11.30 -1.26
C ASP A 120 6.81 -11.96 -0.78
N SER A 121 6.50 -11.77 0.51
CA SER A 121 5.36 -12.39 1.15
C SER A 121 4.02 -11.93 0.57
N THR A 122 3.92 -10.66 0.14
CA THR A 122 2.69 -10.10 -0.44
C THR A 122 2.39 -10.73 -1.80
N TRP A 123 3.42 -10.85 -2.66
CA TRP A 123 3.27 -11.54 -3.95
C TRP A 123 2.94 -13.02 -3.78
N THR A 124 3.57 -13.66 -2.80
CA THR A 124 3.31 -15.09 -2.50
C THR A 124 1.88 -15.28 -2.00
N ALA A 125 1.39 -14.42 -1.11
CA ALA A 125 0.01 -14.46 -0.63
C ALA A 125 -0.99 -14.21 -1.77
N ALA A 126 -0.78 -13.18 -2.58
CA ALA A 126 -1.63 -12.86 -3.72
C ALA A 126 -1.72 -14.01 -4.74
N ASN A 127 -0.56 -14.63 -5.05
CA ASN A 127 -0.51 -15.77 -5.95
C ASN A 127 -1.32 -16.97 -5.41
N LYS A 128 -1.11 -17.32 -4.13
CA LYS A 128 -1.84 -18.43 -3.48
C LYS A 128 -3.35 -18.18 -3.39
N THR A 129 -3.76 -16.95 -3.04
CA THR A 129 -5.18 -16.57 -2.92
C THR A 129 -5.89 -16.66 -4.26
N LEU A 130 -5.30 -16.17 -5.33
CA LEU A 130 -5.92 -16.19 -6.65
C LEU A 130 -5.83 -17.56 -7.32
N ASN A 131 -4.81 -18.36 -6.99
CA ASN A 131 -4.55 -19.69 -7.54
C ASN A 131 -4.65 -19.76 -9.08
N LEU A 132 -4.07 -18.78 -9.77
CA LEU A 132 -4.18 -18.66 -11.23
C LEU A 132 -3.31 -19.68 -11.99
N SER A 133 -2.30 -20.24 -11.35
CA SER A 133 -1.45 -21.29 -11.95
C SER A 133 -2.26 -22.54 -12.34
N SER A 134 -3.24 -22.92 -11.53
CA SER A 134 -4.10 -24.07 -11.77
C SER A 134 -5.51 -23.70 -12.26
N GLY A 135 -6.09 -22.63 -11.71
CA GLY A 135 -7.47 -22.24 -12.01
C GLY A 135 -7.64 -21.32 -13.23
N GLY A 136 -6.55 -20.71 -13.69
CA GLY A 136 -6.54 -19.88 -14.88
C GLY A 136 -7.55 -18.73 -14.85
N LEU A 137 -8.10 -18.40 -16.01
CA LEU A 137 -9.12 -17.35 -16.15
C LEU A 137 -10.42 -17.68 -15.38
N ALA A 138 -10.78 -18.96 -15.24
CA ALA A 138 -11.98 -19.37 -14.55
C ALA A 138 -11.91 -19.02 -13.04
N ALA A 139 -10.75 -19.23 -12.40
CA ALA A 139 -10.54 -18.81 -11.02
C ALA A 139 -10.68 -17.30 -10.84
N LEU A 140 -10.09 -16.50 -11.74
CA LEU A 140 -10.20 -15.05 -11.70
C LEU A 140 -11.64 -14.56 -11.91
N LYS A 141 -12.43 -15.27 -12.73
CA LYS A 141 -13.84 -14.95 -13.01
C LYS A 141 -14.83 -15.52 -12.00
N SER A 142 -14.37 -16.29 -11.01
CA SER A 142 -15.29 -16.87 -10.03
C SER A 142 -15.99 -15.79 -9.21
N ALA A 143 -17.27 -16.00 -8.87
CA ALA A 143 -18.04 -15.04 -8.09
C ALA A 143 -17.38 -14.75 -6.72
N ALA A 144 -16.84 -15.77 -6.07
CA ALA A 144 -16.13 -15.60 -4.80
C ALA A 144 -14.90 -14.70 -4.96
N THR A 145 -14.03 -14.97 -5.93
CA THR A 145 -12.84 -14.15 -6.19
C THR A 145 -13.21 -12.71 -6.52
N LEU A 146 -14.25 -12.48 -7.32
CA LEU A 146 -14.70 -11.13 -7.67
C LEU A 146 -15.25 -10.36 -6.46
N THR A 147 -15.97 -11.05 -5.58
CA THR A 147 -16.46 -10.46 -4.33
C THR A 147 -15.28 -10.08 -3.44
N ASP A 148 -14.35 -11.01 -3.19
CA ASP A 148 -13.17 -10.77 -2.35
C ASP A 148 -12.33 -9.60 -2.88
N ILE A 149 -12.07 -9.54 -4.20
CA ILE A 149 -11.34 -8.43 -4.83
C ILE A 149 -12.08 -7.11 -4.63
N THR A 150 -13.39 -7.10 -4.83
CA THR A 150 -14.22 -5.89 -4.69
C THR A 150 -14.19 -5.36 -3.26
N ASP A 151 -14.37 -6.24 -2.28
CA ASP A 151 -14.40 -5.86 -0.86
C ASP A 151 -13.01 -5.43 -0.37
N ASN A 152 -11.96 -6.13 -0.76
CA ASN A 152 -10.58 -5.74 -0.48
C ASN A 152 -10.24 -4.38 -1.11
N TYR A 153 -10.72 -4.11 -2.34
CA TYR A 153 -10.51 -2.83 -2.99
C TYR A 153 -11.24 -1.68 -2.28
N LYS A 154 -12.45 -1.92 -1.76
CA LYS A 154 -13.18 -0.93 -0.94
C LYS A 154 -12.42 -0.62 0.36
N SER A 155 -11.91 -1.65 1.03
CA SER A 155 -11.06 -1.48 2.22
C SER A 155 -9.79 -0.70 1.89
N PHE A 156 -9.11 -1.02 0.80
CA PHE A 156 -7.95 -0.26 0.31
C PHE A 156 -8.32 1.20 0.03
N SER A 157 -9.43 1.45 -0.67
CA SER A 157 -9.88 2.81 -1.01
C SER A 157 -10.19 3.63 0.25
N TRP A 158 -10.85 3.03 1.25
CA TRP A 158 -11.07 3.67 2.53
C TRP A 158 -9.73 4.01 3.22
N ARG A 159 -8.83 3.03 3.35
CA ARG A 159 -7.51 3.24 3.97
C ARG A 159 -6.72 4.33 3.27
N SER A 160 -6.66 4.29 1.93
CA SER A 160 -6.00 5.34 1.13
C SER A 160 -6.62 6.72 1.33
N SER A 161 -7.93 6.81 1.58
CA SER A 161 -8.59 8.09 1.85
C SER A 161 -8.15 8.72 3.18
N LEU A 162 -7.67 7.91 4.13
CA LEU A 162 -7.17 8.39 5.42
C LEU A 162 -5.84 9.12 5.26
N ASP A 163 -5.01 8.73 4.29
CA ASP A 163 -3.73 9.38 4.02
C ASP A 163 -3.89 10.82 3.50
N ASN A 164 -5.07 11.17 2.98
CA ASN A 164 -5.41 12.56 2.67
C ASN A 164 -5.54 13.43 3.94
N LYS A 165 -5.78 12.82 5.10
CA LYS A 165 -5.89 13.50 6.39
C LYS A 165 -4.57 13.46 7.16
N ALA A 166 -3.91 12.30 7.18
CA ALA A 166 -2.64 12.09 7.86
C ALA A 166 -1.86 11.00 7.14
N LEU A 167 -0.69 11.36 6.58
CA LEU A 167 0.17 10.46 5.85
C LEU A 167 0.59 9.26 6.69
N GLY A 168 0.52 8.08 6.09
CA GLY A 168 0.97 6.83 6.70
C GLY A 168 -0.07 6.15 7.57
N VAL A 169 -1.30 6.70 7.72
CA VAL A 169 -2.37 6.02 8.46
C VAL A 169 -2.75 4.71 7.78
N SER A 170 -2.82 4.66 6.45
CA SER A 170 -3.09 3.44 5.69
C SER A 170 -2.04 2.35 5.95
N ASP A 171 -0.76 2.72 5.92
CA ASP A 171 0.36 1.83 6.21
C ASP A 171 0.33 1.33 7.67
N ALA A 172 0.00 2.23 8.60
CA ALA A 172 -0.12 1.90 10.02
C ALA A 172 -1.23 0.87 10.26
N LEU A 173 -2.39 1.01 9.60
CA LEU A 173 -3.48 0.02 9.66
C LEU A 173 -3.04 -1.33 9.11
N TYR A 174 -2.27 -1.34 8.02
CA TYR A 174 -1.72 -2.57 7.46
C TYR A 174 -0.79 -3.28 8.45
N LEU A 175 0.14 -2.56 9.10
CA LEU A 175 0.97 -3.18 10.14
C LEU A 175 0.12 -3.70 11.31
N LYS A 176 -0.91 -2.97 11.75
CA LYS A 176 -1.80 -3.42 12.83
C LYS A 176 -2.45 -4.77 12.50
N GLU A 177 -2.90 -4.93 11.26
CA GLU A 177 -3.52 -6.17 10.78
C GLU A 177 -2.52 -7.32 10.70
N GLN A 178 -1.29 -7.04 10.25
CA GLN A 178 -0.27 -8.06 10.03
C GLN A 178 0.58 -8.37 11.27
N ALA A 179 0.52 -7.55 12.32
CA ALA A 179 1.45 -7.60 13.45
C ALA A 179 1.56 -8.98 14.11
N SER A 180 0.42 -9.67 14.29
CA SER A 180 0.38 -11.01 14.88
C SER A 180 0.93 -12.12 13.98
N THR A 181 1.09 -11.87 12.68
CA THR A 181 1.62 -12.83 11.70
C THR A 181 3.13 -12.70 11.51
N VAL A 182 3.74 -11.63 12.02
CA VAL A 182 5.17 -11.37 11.93
C VAL A 182 5.90 -12.24 12.95
N THR A 183 6.67 -13.20 12.48
CA THR A 183 7.41 -14.16 13.33
C THR A 183 8.89 -13.83 13.45
N ASP A 184 9.46 -13.09 12.49
CA ASP A 184 10.87 -12.75 12.44
C ASP A 184 11.11 -11.42 11.69
N VAL A 185 12.34 -10.91 11.78
CA VAL A 185 12.74 -9.65 11.13
C VAL A 185 12.74 -9.74 9.60
N TYR A 186 12.97 -10.92 9.05
CA TYR A 186 13.01 -11.09 7.59
C TYR A 186 11.61 -11.01 6.98
N SER A 187 10.57 -11.41 7.72
CA SER A 187 9.17 -11.18 7.38
C SER A 187 8.85 -9.69 7.22
N ILE A 188 9.44 -8.84 8.09
CA ILE A 188 9.33 -7.38 7.98
C ILE A 188 10.07 -6.88 6.74
N LEU A 189 11.30 -7.33 6.53
CA LEU A 189 12.15 -6.91 5.41
C LEU A 189 11.60 -7.34 4.04
N GLY A 190 10.96 -8.50 3.99
CA GLY A 190 10.31 -9.05 2.80
C GLY A 190 9.00 -8.36 2.40
N ASN A 191 8.48 -7.45 3.24
CA ASN A 191 7.28 -6.68 2.96
C ASN A 191 7.58 -5.18 2.98
N SER A 192 7.41 -4.51 1.87
CA SER A 192 7.79 -3.09 1.71
C SER A 192 7.01 -2.16 2.63
N VAL A 193 5.75 -2.45 2.94
CA VAL A 193 4.92 -1.65 3.84
C VAL A 193 5.35 -1.87 5.29
N LEU A 194 5.47 -3.12 5.73
CA LEU A 194 5.95 -3.43 7.08
C LEU A 194 7.32 -2.83 7.34
N ARG A 195 8.25 -2.96 6.38
CA ARG A 195 9.58 -2.35 6.47
C ARG A 195 9.48 -0.84 6.66
N ARG A 196 8.72 -0.13 5.80
CA ARG A 196 8.54 1.33 5.87
C ARG A 196 7.97 1.77 7.22
N VAL A 197 6.92 1.10 7.70
CA VAL A 197 6.31 1.45 8.99
C VAL A 197 7.27 1.22 10.15
N VAL A 198 7.94 0.07 10.17
CA VAL A 198 8.86 -0.27 11.26
C VAL A 198 10.08 0.65 11.25
N THR A 199 10.72 0.88 10.09
CA THR A 199 11.88 1.79 10.01
C THR A 199 11.50 3.22 10.37
N GLY A 200 10.38 3.73 9.86
CA GLY A 200 9.89 5.07 10.16
C GLY A 200 9.48 5.25 11.63
N ALA A 201 8.88 4.21 12.27
CA ALA A 201 8.56 4.27 13.70
C ALA A 201 9.79 4.23 14.61
N LEU A 202 10.88 3.60 14.15
CA LEU A 202 12.12 3.42 14.92
C LEU A 202 13.19 4.48 14.62
N ASP A 203 12.88 5.48 13.81
CA ASP A 203 13.83 6.47 13.30
C ASP A 203 15.08 5.80 12.71
N ILE A 204 14.87 4.79 11.86
CA ILE A 204 15.93 4.16 11.08
C ILE A 204 15.94 4.85 9.72
N PRO A 205 17.06 5.47 9.31
CA PRO A 205 17.13 6.20 8.04
C PRO A 205 16.80 5.34 6.82
N ASP A 206 16.20 5.93 5.79
CA ASP A 206 15.80 5.22 4.56
C ASP A 206 17.00 4.60 3.81
N GLU A 207 18.21 5.17 4.00
CA GLU A 207 19.46 4.68 3.43
C GLU A 207 19.82 3.27 3.91
N ILE A 208 19.17 2.78 4.98
CA ILE A 208 19.34 1.39 5.42
C ILE A 208 18.91 0.40 4.31
N ALA A 209 18.00 0.80 3.44
CA ALA A 209 17.46 -0.05 2.37
C ALA A 209 18.53 -0.48 1.33
N ILE A 210 19.61 0.27 1.18
CA ILE A 210 20.72 -0.06 0.28
C ILE A 210 21.80 -0.91 0.95
N GLN A 211 21.71 -1.14 2.26
CA GLN A 211 22.65 -1.95 3.00
C GLN A 211 22.35 -3.46 2.84
N PRO A 212 23.34 -4.34 3.09
CA PRO A 212 23.10 -5.78 3.11
C PRO A 212 21.94 -6.16 4.04
N VAL A 213 21.15 -7.15 3.65
CA VAL A 213 19.94 -7.60 4.39
C VAL A 213 20.24 -7.90 5.86
N ALA A 214 21.42 -8.52 6.14
CA ALA A 214 21.86 -8.79 7.51
C ALA A 214 22.06 -7.50 8.35
N THR A 215 22.55 -6.43 7.73
CA THR A 215 22.71 -5.11 8.38
C THR A 215 21.35 -4.49 8.66
N GLN A 216 20.43 -4.55 7.70
CA GLN A 216 19.04 -4.09 7.87
C GLN A 216 18.36 -4.85 9.01
N ALA A 217 18.48 -6.19 9.03
CA ALA A 217 17.92 -7.03 10.07
C ALA A 217 18.45 -6.67 11.46
N LYS A 218 19.77 -6.46 11.59
CA LYS A 218 20.41 -6.05 12.84
C LYS A 218 19.90 -4.66 13.30
N ALA A 219 19.78 -3.70 12.40
CA ALA A 219 19.27 -2.37 12.73
C ALA A 219 17.86 -2.40 13.31
N ILE A 220 16.98 -3.21 12.71
CA ILE A 220 15.60 -3.40 13.21
C ILE A 220 15.61 -4.15 14.54
N SER A 221 16.27 -5.30 14.62
CA SER A 221 16.26 -6.17 15.81
C SER A 221 16.89 -5.52 17.04
N SER A 222 17.77 -4.53 16.86
CA SER A 222 18.34 -3.77 17.98
C SER A 222 17.35 -2.82 18.65
N LYS A 223 16.26 -2.47 17.98
CA LYS A 223 15.26 -1.49 18.42
C LYS A 223 13.86 -2.07 18.56
N LEU A 224 13.54 -3.18 17.91
CA LEU A 224 12.24 -3.82 17.88
C LEU A 224 12.29 -5.17 18.58
N ASP A 225 11.41 -5.35 19.56
CA ASP A 225 11.14 -6.67 20.14
C ASP A 225 9.95 -7.31 19.38
N ILE A 226 10.27 -8.22 18.47
CA ILE A 226 9.27 -8.89 17.62
C ILE A 226 8.25 -9.67 18.45
N SER A 227 8.66 -10.25 19.58
CA SER A 227 7.75 -11.00 20.45
C SER A 227 6.59 -10.15 21.00
N LYS A 228 6.78 -8.82 21.07
CA LYS A 228 5.78 -7.87 21.52
C LYS A 228 4.82 -7.40 20.43
N LEU A 229 5.00 -7.82 19.18
CA LEU A 229 4.05 -7.49 18.10
C LEU A 229 2.69 -8.16 18.26
N SER A 230 2.56 -9.14 19.17
CA SER A 230 1.27 -9.67 19.62
C SER A 230 0.57 -8.81 20.68
N ASP A 231 1.28 -7.87 21.30
CA ASP A 231 0.71 -6.93 22.29
C ASP A 231 0.15 -5.69 21.58
N SER A 232 -1.17 -5.54 21.62
CA SER A 232 -1.87 -4.41 20.97
C SER A 232 -1.42 -3.05 21.49
N ASN A 233 -1.04 -2.92 22.78
CA ASN A 233 -0.55 -1.65 23.33
C ASN A 233 0.81 -1.30 22.78
N TYR A 234 1.69 -2.28 22.64
CA TYR A 234 3.00 -2.09 22.04
C TYR A 234 2.89 -1.70 20.57
N VAL A 235 2.05 -2.42 19.82
CA VAL A 235 1.77 -2.11 18.40
C VAL A 235 1.20 -0.70 18.27
N ASN A 236 0.18 -0.33 19.05
CA ASN A 236 -0.42 1.01 18.97
C ASN A 236 0.61 2.12 19.19
N LYS A 237 1.52 1.97 20.17
CA LYS A 237 2.61 2.94 20.39
C LYS A 237 3.56 3.04 19.21
N LEU A 238 3.87 1.91 18.57
CA LEU A 238 4.71 1.87 17.36
C LEU A 238 4.04 2.62 16.20
N LEU A 239 2.74 2.40 16.00
CA LEU A 239 1.96 3.06 14.96
C LEU A 239 1.83 4.56 15.20
N GLU A 240 1.59 4.99 16.45
CA GLU A 240 1.51 6.41 16.81
C GLU A 240 2.84 7.13 16.54
N ARG A 241 3.98 6.50 16.85
CA ARG A 241 5.29 7.04 16.50
C ARG A 241 5.46 7.18 14.99
N TYR A 242 5.07 6.16 14.24
CA TYR A 242 5.18 6.17 12.78
C TYR A 242 4.41 7.34 12.17
N VAL A 243 3.12 7.50 12.48
CA VAL A 243 2.32 8.58 11.89
C VAL A 243 2.76 9.97 12.35
N ALA A 244 3.27 10.08 13.59
CA ALA A 244 3.84 11.33 14.09
C ALA A 244 5.11 11.73 13.33
N ASN A 245 6.02 10.78 13.09
CA ASN A 245 7.23 11.00 12.33
C ASN A 245 6.89 11.38 10.87
N ARG A 246 5.96 10.66 10.23
CA ARG A 246 5.50 10.99 8.87
C ARG A 246 4.89 12.39 8.76
N ALA A 247 4.14 12.84 9.76
CA ALA A 247 3.60 14.21 9.81
C ALA A 247 4.73 15.25 9.89
N SER A 248 5.76 15.00 10.71
CA SER A 248 6.93 15.89 10.86
C SER A 248 7.76 15.97 9.57
N GLU A 249 7.99 14.85 8.88
CA GLU A 249 8.70 14.80 7.59
C GLU A 249 7.98 15.60 6.51
N ASN A 250 6.64 15.56 6.49
CA ASN A 250 5.83 16.33 5.55
C ASN A 250 6.03 17.84 5.71
N THR A 251 6.28 18.33 6.92
CA THR A 251 6.63 19.74 7.20
C THR A 251 7.95 20.13 6.54
N THR A 252 8.96 19.27 6.68
CA THR A 252 10.30 19.55 6.15
C THR A 252 10.31 19.61 4.62
N SER A 253 9.58 18.70 3.96
CA SER A 253 9.45 18.68 2.50
C SER A 253 8.74 19.93 1.95
N THR A 254 7.73 20.43 2.65
CA THR A 254 6.98 21.63 2.25
C THR A 254 7.81 22.90 2.43
N ALA A 255 8.60 22.98 3.50
CA ALA A 255 9.50 24.12 3.76
C ALA A 255 10.65 24.18 2.74
N GLY A 256 11.22 23.03 2.36
CA GLY A 256 12.30 22.97 1.36
C GLY A 256 11.89 23.46 -0.02
N THR A 257 10.69 23.12 -0.49
CA THR A 257 10.16 23.62 -1.78
C THR A 257 9.88 25.12 -1.76
N SER A 258 9.41 25.66 -0.67
CA SER A 258 9.17 27.11 -0.51
C SER A 258 10.47 27.91 -0.49
N SER A 259 11.52 27.39 0.13
CA SER A 259 12.84 28.01 0.19
C SER A 259 13.55 28.06 -1.17
N LEU A 260 13.40 27.00 -1.98
CA LEU A 260 13.97 26.98 -3.34
C LEU A 260 13.27 27.96 -4.28
N LEU A 261 11.96 28.14 -4.15
CA LEU A 261 11.20 29.12 -4.94
C LEU A 261 11.57 30.58 -4.60
N SER A 262 11.97 30.86 -3.36
CA SER A 262 12.43 32.21 -2.95
C SER A 262 13.84 32.54 -3.43
N LEU A 263 14.63 31.59 -3.86
CA LEU A 263 15.98 31.81 -4.43
C LEU A 263 15.93 32.18 -5.92
N PHE A 264 14.78 32.06 -6.58
CA PHE A 264 14.58 32.40 -8.01
C PHE A 264 13.60 33.55 -8.22
N SER A 265 13.21 34.24 -7.16
CA SER A 265 12.46 35.51 -7.18
C SER A 265 13.39 36.66 -6.82
#